data_708b2d482d441ad48d681443ee8e2663
#
_entry.id   708b2d482d441ad48d681443ee8e2663
#
_cell.length_a   1.000
_cell.length_b   1.000
_cell.length_c   1.000
_cell.angle_alpha   90.00
_cell.angle_beta   90.00
_cell.angle_gamma   90.00
#
_symmetry.space_group_name_H-M   'P 1'
#
loop_
_entity.id
_entity.type
_entity.pdbx_description
1 polymer ?
#
loop_
_entity_poly.entity_id
_entity_poly.type
_entity_poly.pdbx_seq_one_letter_code
_entity_poly.pdbx_strand_id
1 'polypeptide(L)'
;MTSLPEMEFRSGIGFDSHPLAEGRKLVLGGVEIPHGQGLSGHSDGDVVVHAVIDALLGAANLGDKGLHFPSSDPQYKGISSLILLKQVGVMVAQSGWRLSNVDATIIAQNPRLNTFNLEMRENVAKTLSVEPHCISIKATTTDHLGFVGRDEGIAAIAVVSLMSGGRQQPAPIN
;
A
#
# COMPACT_ATOMS: atom_id res chain seq x y z
N MET A 1 6.95 -39.86 11.88
CA MET A 1 7.38 -38.48 12.22
C MET A 1 6.75 -37.54 11.17
N THR A 2 5.67 -36.91 11.50
CA THR A 2 5.08 -35.87 10.63
C THR A 2 5.96 -34.64 10.71
N SER A 3 6.67 -34.31 9.63
CA SER A 3 7.39 -33.04 9.54
C SER A 3 6.39 -31.88 9.72
N LEU A 4 6.75 -30.92 10.59
CA LEU A 4 6.01 -29.68 10.68
C LEU A 4 5.98 -29.04 9.27
N PRO A 5 4.84 -28.44 8.86
CA PRO A 5 4.80 -27.73 7.58
C PRO A 5 5.85 -26.61 7.60
N GLU A 6 6.70 -26.61 6.57
CA GLU A 6 7.73 -25.61 6.39
C GLU A 6 7.04 -24.25 6.15
N MET A 7 7.31 -23.25 7.00
CA MET A 7 6.78 -21.91 6.85
C MET A 7 7.63 -21.16 5.82
N GLU A 8 6.99 -20.75 4.72
CA GLU A 8 7.63 -19.93 3.72
C GLU A 8 7.37 -18.44 4.02
N PHE A 9 8.37 -17.61 3.76
CA PHE A 9 8.28 -16.15 3.84
C PHE A 9 8.61 -15.54 2.50
N ARG A 10 7.93 -14.44 2.18
CA ARG A 10 8.20 -13.61 1.01
C ARG A 10 8.20 -12.14 1.37
N SER A 11 9.03 -11.37 0.69
CA SER A 11 9.06 -9.92 0.81
C SER A 11 8.81 -9.28 -0.55
N GLY A 12 8.13 -8.15 -0.56
CA GLY A 12 7.91 -7.34 -1.73
C GLY A 12 8.19 -5.88 -1.41
N ILE A 13 8.61 -5.14 -2.42
CA ILE A 13 8.80 -3.69 -2.37
C ILE A 13 7.87 -3.03 -3.38
N GLY A 14 7.28 -1.90 -3.00
CA GLY A 14 6.51 -1.05 -3.88
C GLY A 14 6.98 0.39 -3.77
N PHE A 15 6.92 1.10 -4.87
CA PHE A 15 7.21 2.53 -4.97
C PHE A 15 6.15 3.21 -5.82
N ASP A 16 5.68 4.36 -5.37
CA ASP A 16 4.81 5.21 -6.19
C ASP A 16 5.13 6.68 -5.95
N SER A 17 4.86 7.53 -6.94
CA SER A 17 5.01 8.97 -6.83
C SER A 17 4.00 9.68 -7.71
N HIS A 18 3.42 10.76 -7.17
CA HIS A 18 2.47 11.59 -7.90
C HIS A 18 2.81 13.07 -7.77
N PRO A 19 2.58 13.87 -8.83
CA PRO A 19 2.75 15.32 -8.78
C PRO A 19 1.64 15.96 -7.94
N LEU A 20 1.99 17.04 -7.24
CA LEU A 20 1.03 17.94 -6.59
C LEU A 20 0.28 18.75 -7.65
N ALA A 21 -1.02 18.94 -7.45
CA ALA A 21 -1.89 19.68 -8.34
C ALA A 21 -2.94 20.47 -7.55
N GLU A 22 -3.29 21.66 -8.05
CA GLU A 22 -4.39 22.47 -7.51
C GLU A 22 -5.76 21.80 -7.72
N GLY A 23 -6.71 22.12 -6.85
CA GLY A 23 -8.08 21.62 -6.95
C GLY A 23 -8.25 20.13 -6.62
N ARG A 24 -7.21 19.47 -6.13
CA ARG A 24 -7.24 18.09 -5.64
C ARG A 24 -7.12 18.06 -4.13
N LYS A 25 -7.77 17.08 -3.49
CA LYS A 25 -7.54 16.77 -2.09
C LYS A 25 -6.26 15.98 -1.93
N LEU A 26 -5.49 16.24 -0.89
CA LEU A 26 -4.35 15.41 -0.51
C LEU A 26 -4.85 14.23 0.32
N VAL A 27 -4.76 13.02 -0.23
CA VAL A 27 -5.13 11.78 0.46
C VAL A 27 -3.88 10.91 0.60
N LEU A 28 -3.56 10.49 1.82
CA LEU A 28 -2.43 9.62 2.13
C LEU A 28 -2.85 8.57 3.16
N GLY A 29 -2.65 7.29 2.86
CA GLY A 29 -3.09 6.19 3.73
C GLY A 29 -4.60 6.22 4.02
N GLY A 30 -5.41 6.71 3.06
CA GLY A 30 -6.84 6.89 3.20
C GLY A 30 -7.27 8.04 4.10
N VAL A 31 -6.35 8.93 4.50
CA VAL A 31 -6.61 10.12 5.32
C VAL A 31 -6.56 11.37 4.45
N GLU A 32 -7.59 12.21 4.53
CA GLU A 32 -7.57 13.53 3.89
C GLU A 32 -6.72 14.50 4.73
N ILE A 33 -5.58 14.92 4.17
CA ILE A 33 -4.63 15.80 4.82
C ILE A 33 -4.93 17.25 4.43
N PRO A 34 -5.13 18.17 5.38
CA PRO A 34 -5.30 19.59 5.07
C PRO A 34 -4.07 20.16 4.36
N HIS A 35 -4.22 20.50 3.07
CA HIS A 35 -3.17 21.07 2.24
C HIS A 35 -3.79 21.84 1.06
N GLY A 36 -3.08 22.85 0.52
CA GLY A 36 -3.57 23.66 -0.60
C GLY A 36 -3.61 22.92 -1.94
N GLN A 37 -2.87 21.84 -2.07
CA GLN A 37 -2.80 21.00 -3.27
C GLN A 37 -2.97 19.53 -2.86
N GLY A 38 -3.40 18.69 -3.79
CA GLY A 38 -3.44 17.23 -3.62
C GLY A 38 -2.72 16.52 -4.73
N LEU A 39 -2.64 15.20 -4.67
CA LEU A 39 -1.91 14.40 -5.63
C LEU A 39 -2.75 14.12 -6.89
N SER A 40 -2.14 14.32 -8.06
CA SER A 40 -2.72 14.00 -9.35
C SER A 40 -2.53 12.52 -9.66
N GLY A 41 -3.62 11.79 -9.82
CA GLY A 41 -3.64 10.38 -10.17
C GLY A 41 -4.97 10.01 -10.82
N HIS A 42 -5.05 8.79 -11.38
CA HIS A 42 -6.30 8.29 -11.97
C HIS A 42 -7.35 7.98 -10.88
N SER A 43 -6.92 7.42 -9.75
CA SER A 43 -7.71 7.21 -8.54
C SER A 43 -7.72 8.48 -7.66
N ASP A 44 -7.78 8.34 -6.36
CA ASP A 44 -7.62 9.44 -5.38
C ASP A 44 -6.17 9.95 -5.24
N GLY A 45 -5.19 9.29 -5.87
CA GLY A 45 -3.80 9.70 -5.87
C GLY A 45 -3.02 9.31 -4.61
N ASP A 46 -3.52 8.39 -3.80
CA ASP A 46 -2.88 7.94 -2.56
C ASP A 46 -1.61 7.11 -2.82
N VAL A 47 -0.46 7.77 -2.87
CA VAL A 47 0.84 7.14 -3.14
C VAL A 47 1.23 6.11 -2.08
N VAL A 48 0.77 6.27 -0.82
CA VAL A 48 1.07 5.33 0.28
C VAL A 48 0.38 4.01 0.02
N VAL A 49 -0.91 4.06 -0.25
CA VAL A 49 -1.71 2.87 -0.54
C VAL A 49 -1.28 2.21 -1.83
N HIS A 50 -0.91 2.98 -2.85
CA HIS A 50 -0.39 2.45 -4.11
C HIS A 50 0.94 1.69 -3.92
N ALA A 51 1.87 2.24 -3.15
CA ALA A 51 3.13 1.57 -2.83
C ALA A 51 2.88 0.26 -2.05
N VAL A 52 1.93 0.26 -1.10
CA VAL A 52 1.54 -0.96 -0.36
C VAL A 52 0.92 -2.00 -1.29
N ILE A 53 0.06 -1.60 -2.23
CA ILE A 53 -0.53 -2.48 -3.24
C ILE A 53 0.55 -3.18 -4.06
N ASP A 54 1.50 -2.42 -4.63
CA ASP A 54 2.56 -2.99 -5.45
C ASP A 54 3.49 -3.90 -4.63
N ALA A 55 3.79 -3.55 -3.38
CA ALA A 55 4.54 -4.40 -2.48
C ALA A 55 3.84 -5.75 -2.20
N LEU A 56 2.53 -5.73 -1.98
CA LEU A 56 1.70 -6.93 -1.76
C LEU A 56 1.67 -7.83 -2.99
N LEU A 57 1.39 -7.24 -4.16
CA LEU A 57 1.33 -7.95 -5.44
C LEU A 57 2.69 -8.57 -5.78
N GLY A 58 3.77 -7.80 -5.63
CA GLY A 58 5.14 -8.30 -5.86
C GLY A 58 5.51 -9.45 -4.93
N ALA A 59 5.25 -9.33 -3.62
CA ALA A 59 5.51 -10.39 -2.64
C ALA A 59 4.75 -11.69 -2.96
N ALA A 60 3.49 -11.57 -3.40
CA ALA A 60 2.64 -12.71 -3.76
C ALA A 60 2.91 -13.25 -5.18
N ASN A 61 3.78 -12.61 -5.98
CA ASN A 61 4.03 -12.91 -7.38
C ASN A 61 2.76 -12.81 -8.26
N LEU A 62 1.99 -11.74 -8.04
CA LEU A 62 0.73 -11.45 -8.74
C LEU A 62 0.83 -10.31 -9.76
N GLY A 63 2.05 -9.87 -10.09
CA GLY A 63 2.28 -8.73 -11.01
C GLY A 63 2.29 -7.40 -10.27
N ASP A 64 1.71 -6.36 -10.87
CA ASP A 64 1.70 -4.99 -10.38
C ASP A 64 0.30 -4.37 -10.41
N LYS A 65 0.16 -3.18 -9.84
CA LYS A 65 -1.08 -2.41 -9.78
C LYS A 65 -1.67 -2.14 -11.17
N GLY A 66 -0.82 -1.83 -12.16
CA GLY A 66 -1.26 -1.49 -13.52
C GLY A 66 -1.91 -2.67 -14.25
N LEU A 67 -1.48 -3.90 -13.95
CA LEU A 67 -2.09 -5.12 -14.49
C LEU A 67 -3.53 -5.32 -13.99
N HIS A 68 -3.79 -5.05 -12.70
CA HIS A 68 -5.08 -5.30 -12.07
C HIS A 68 -6.04 -4.11 -12.17
N PHE A 69 -5.51 -2.89 -12.19
CA PHE A 69 -6.27 -1.64 -12.15
C PHE A 69 -5.75 -0.65 -13.20
N PRO A 70 -5.89 -0.99 -14.50
CA PRO A 70 -5.36 -0.15 -15.58
C PRO A 70 -6.01 1.24 -15.57
N SER A 71 -5.18 2.28 -15.72
CA SER A 71 -5.64 3.68 -15.79
C SER A 71 -6.50 3.98 -17.02
N SER A 72 -6.52 3.10 -18.01
CA SER A 72 -7.43 3.18 -19.16
C SER A 72 -8.87 2.79 -18.85
N ASP A 73 -9.11 2.11 -17.72
CA ASP A 73 -10.45 1.68 -17.32
C ASP A 73 -11.17 2.77 -16.53
N PRO A 74 -12.28 3.32 -17.04
CA PRO A 74 -13.00 4.41 -16.40
C PRO A 74 -13.58 4.05 -15.02
N GLN A 75 -13.78 2.75 -14.71
CA GLN A 75 -14.31 2.33 -13.41
C GLN A 75 -13.41 2.72 -12.23
N TYR A 76 -12.10 2.90 -12.48
CA TYR A 76 -11.13 3.27 -11.44
C TYR A 76 -10.91 4.77 -11.32
N LYS A 77 -11.59 5.59 -12.14
CA LYS A 77 -11.44 7.04 -12.09
C LYS A 77 -12.00 7.62 -10.79
N GLY A 78 -11.11 8.24 -10.00
CA GLY A 78 -11.48 8.86 -8.72
C GLY A 78 -11.85 7.88 -7.61
N ILE A 79 -11.64 6.58 -7.81
CA ILE A 79 -11.91 5.56 -6.78
C ILE A 79 -10.98 5.74 -5.59
N SER A 80 -11.45 5.41 -4.39
CA SER A 80 -10.59 5.34 -3.21
C SER A 80 -9.59 4.19 -3.34
N SER A 81 -8.31 4.48 -3.16
CA SER A 81 -7.24 3.47 -3.21
C SER A 81 -7.37 2.41 -2.12
N LEU A 82 -8.06 2.70 -1.00
CA LEU A 82 -8.38 1.68 0.01
C LEU A 82 -9.30 0.57 -0.53
N ILE A 83 -10.18 0.88 -1.51
CA ILE A 83 -11.01 -0.13 -2.18
C ILE A 83 -10.13 -1.06 -3.01
N LEU A 84 -9.15 -0.51 -3.73
CA LEU A 84 -8.17 -1.29 -4.49
C LEU A 84 -7.31 -2.15 -3.57
N LEU A 85 -6.84 -1.58 -2.46
CA LEU A 85 -6.07 -2.30 -1.44
C LEU A 85 -6.84 -3.49 -0.87
N LYS A 86 -8.13 -3.31 -0.59
CA LYS A 86 -8.99 -4.40 -0.10
C LYS A 86 -9.06 -5.56 -1.10
N GLN A 87 -9.20 -5.25 -2.39
CA GLN A 87 -9.23 -6.27 -3.44
C GLN A 87 -7.89 -7.03 -3.51
N VAL A 88 -6.77 -6.31 -3.44
CA VAL A 88 -5.44 -6.93 -3.42
C VAL A 88 -5.23 -7.80 -2.18
N GLY A 89 -5.68 -7.36 -1.01
CA GLY A 89 -5.66 -8.19 0.21
C GLY A 89 -6.39 -9.52 0.04
N VAL A 90 -7.54 -9.51 -0.63
CA VAL A 90 -8.28 -10.74 -0.98
C VAL A 90 -7.49 -11.62 -1.95
N MET A 91 -6.89 -11.05 -3.01
CA MET A 91 -6.08 -11.79 -3.98
C MET A 91 -4.88 -12.48 -3.32
N VAL A 92 -4.19 -11.76 -2.43
CA VAL A 92 -3.05 -12.29 -1.65
C VAL A 92 -3.50 -13.47 -0.78
N ALA A 93 -4.63 -13.33 -0.07
CA ALA A 93 -5.17 -14.40 0.76
C ALA A 93 -5.58 -15.64 -0.07
N GLN A 94 -6.22 -15.42 -1.22
CA GLN A 94 -6.60 -16.50 -2.15
C GLN A 94 -5.40 -17.22 -2.75
N SER A 95 -4.26 -16.56 -2.89
CA SER A 95 -3.01 -17.18 -3.35
C SER A 95 -2.26 -17.94 -2.23
N GLY A 96 -2.85 -18.07 -1.04
CA GLY A 96 -2.32 -18.84 0.07
C GLY A 96 -1.37 -18.09 0.98
N TRP A 97 -1.28 -16.76 0.85
CA TRP A 97 -0.42 -15.91 1.65
C TRP A 97 -1.21 -15.12 2.71
N ARG A 98 -0.55 -14.86 3.82
CA ARG A 98 -1.03 -13.97 4.88
C ARG A 98 -0.04 -12.84 5.08
N LEU A 99 -0.55 -11.63 5.30
CA LEU A 99 0.28 -10.49 5.65
C LEU A 99 0.93 -10.70 7.03
N SER A 100 2.24 -10.54 7.12
CA SER A 100 2.99 -10.47 8.37
C SER A 100 3.12 -9.02 8.84
N ASN A 101 3.68 -8.15 7.97
CA ASN A 101 3.78 -6.72 8.26
C ASN A 101 3.90 -5.88 6.97
N VAL A 102 3.60 -4.60 7.13
CA VAL A 102 3.90 -3.52 6.20
C VAL A 102 4.80 -2.51 6.90
N ASP A 103 5.84 -2.05 6.21
CA ASP A 103 6.61 -0.87 6.59
C ASP A 103 6.64 0.11 5.42
N ALA A 104 5.98 1.26 5.57
CA ALA A 104 5.88 2.29 4.54
C ALA A 104 6.57 3.59 4.99
N THR A 105 7.25 4.23 4.04
CA THR A 105 7.87 5.54 4.23
C THR A 105 7.31 6.51 3.22
N ILE A 106 6.72 7.60 3.70
CA ILE A 106 6.26 8.72 2.88
C ILE A 106 7.42 9.69 2.74
N ILE A 107 7.70 10.12 1.51
CA ILE A 107 8.76 11.05 1.18
C ILE A 107 8.08 12.33 0.70
N ALA A 108 7.99 13.33 1.60
CA ALA A 108 7.29 14.59 1.36
C ALA A 108 8.03 15.75 2.02
N GLN A 109 8.20 16.86 1.32
CA GLN A 109 8.76 18.08 1.90
C GLN A 109 7.72 18.78 2.78
N ASN A 110 6.50 18.90 2.27
CA ASN A 110 5.30 19.42 2.94
C ASN A 110 4.06 18.58 2.59
N PRO A 111 3.03 18.56 3.47
CA PRO A 111 2.99 19.07 4.84
C PRO A 111 3.68 18.14 5.85
N ARG A 112 3.76 18.55 7.12
CA ARG A 112 4.17 17.64 8.21
C ARG A 112 3.10 16.57 8.45
N LEU A 113 3.50 15.29 8.43
CA LEU A 113 2.57 14.15 8.42
C LEU A 113 2.49 13.36 9.73
N ASN A 114 3.36 13.65 10.70
CA ASN A 114 3.49 12.86 11.92
C ASN A 114 2.19 12.73 12.74
N THR A 115 1.33 13.73 12.72
CA THR A 115 0.03 13.72 13.44
C THR A 115 -1.02 12.82 12.79
N PHE A 116 -0.83 12.45 11.53
CA PHE A 116 -1.76 11.61 10.76
C PHE A 116 -1.33 10.14 10.68
N ASN A 117 -0.09 9.81 11.12
CA ASN A 117 0.46 8.47 10.98
C ASN A 117 -0.41 7.39 11.65
N LEU A 118 -0.99 7.68 12.81
CA LEU A 118 -1.84 6.71 13.52
C LEU A 118 -3.08 6.38 12.71
N GLU A 119 -3.79 7.40 12.22
CA GLU A 119 -5.02 7.23 11.44
C GLU A 119 -4.76 6.49 10.12
N MET A 120 -3.66 6.84 9.41
CA MET A 120 -3.23 6.12 8.21
C MET A 120 -2.98 4.62 8.49
N ARG A 121 -2.28 4.31 9.60
CA ARG A 121 -2.04 2.92 10.03
C ARG A 121 -3.34 2.17 10.29
N GLU A 122 -4.28 2.78 11.01
CA GLU A 122 -5.56 2.18 11.34
C GLU A 122 -6.39 1.91 10.07
N ASN A 123 -6.42 2.85 9.12
CA ASN A 123 -7.13 2.70 7.85
C ASN A 123 -6.57 1.53 7.02
N VAL A 124 -5.24 1.46 6.88
CA VAL A 124 -4.59 0.38 6.13
C VAL A 124 -4.79 -0.97 6.83
N ALA A 125 -4.61 -1.03 8.16
CA ALA A 125 -4.81 -2.25 8.94
C ALA A 125 -6.24 -2.77 8.85
N LYS A 126 -7.24 -1.89 9.03
CA LYS A 126 -8.66 -2.22 8.89
C LYS A 126 -8.99 -2.73 7.49
N THR A 127 -8.43 -2.10 6.46
CA THR A 127 -8.67 -2.48 5.06
C THR A 127 -8.12 -3.86 4.75
N LEU A 128 -6.94 -4.19 5.29
CA LEU A 128 -6.29 -5.51 5.12
C LEU A 128 -6.75 -6.55 6.14
N SER A 129 -7.64 -6.18 7.08
CA SER A 129 -8.15 -7.05 8.15
C SER A 129 -7.02 -7.64 9.01
N VAL A 130 -6.06 -6.79 9.39
CA VAL A 130 -4.93 -7.12 10.28
C VAL A 130 -4.90 -6.18 11.48
N GLU A 131 -4.15 -6.56 12.52
CA GLU A 131 -3.96 -5.70 13.69
C GLU A 131 -3.09 -4.47 13.35
N PRO A 132 -3.37 -3.29 13.91
CA PRO A 132 -2.62 -2.07 13.62
C PRO A 132 -1.11 -2.17 13.87
N HIS A 133 -0.67 -3.04 14.77
CA HIS A 133 0.76 -3.25 15.01
C HIS A 133 1.51 -3.91 13.85
N CYS A 134 0.78 -4.54 12.90
CA CYS A 134 1.37 -5.08 11.67
C CYS A 134 1.70 -3.99 10.64
N ILE A 135 1.23 -2.76 10.85
CA ILE A 135 1.42 -1.65 9.91
C ILE A 135 2.31 -0.59 10.53
N SER A 136 3.40 -0.26 9.86
CA SER A 136 4.27 0.87 10.17
C SER A 136 4.17 1.90 9.04
N ILE A 137 3.89 3.16 9.40
CA ILE A 137 3.92 4.30 8.47
C ILE A 137 4.73 5.41 9.13
N LYS A 138 5.72 5.89 8.41
CA LYS A 138 6.61 6.99 8.81
C LYS A 138 6.81 7.94 7.65
N ALA A 139 7.29 9.15 7.93
CA ALA A 139 7.54 10.16 6.91
C ALA A 139 8.95 10.72 7.05
N THR A 140 9.52 11.13 5.92
CA THR A 140 10.80 11.83 5.82
C THR A 140 10.72 12.94 4.77
N THR A 141 11.63 13.89 4.84
CA THR A 141 11.86 14.87 3.77
C THR A 141 13.04 14.43 2.90
N THR A 142 13.32 15.21 1.85
CA THR A 142 14.55 15.09 1.05
C THR A 142 15.50 16.28 1.27
N ASP A 143 15.30 17.03 2.36
CA ASP A 143 16.10 18.21 2.67
C ASP A 143 16.23 19.18 1.47
N HIS A 144 15.08 19.47 0.85
CA HIS A 144 14.94 20.33 -0.34
C HIS A 144 15.61 19.79 -1.62
N LEU A 145 16.01 18.52 -1.67
CA LEU A 145 16.58 17.90 -2.86
C LEU A 145 15.51 17.24 -3.75
N GLY A 146 15.72 17.32 -5.04
CA GLY A 146 14.89 16.67 -6.06
C GLY A 146 13.47 17.25 -6.16
N PHE A 147 12.59 16.51 -6.84
CA PHE A 147 11.20 16.92 -7.08
C PHE A 147 10.37 16.99 -5.78
N VAL A 148 10.63 16.09 -4.83
CA VAL A 148 9.99 16.14 -3.51
C VAL A 148 10.42 17.38 -2.76
N GLY A 149 11.73 17.67 -2.74
CA GLY A 149 12.28 18.82 -2.02
C GLY A 149 11.86 20.18 -2.59
N ARG A 150 11.42 20.22 -3.86
CA ARG A 150 10.84 21.41 -4.50
C ARG A 150 9.30 21.47 -4.42
N ASP A 151 8.68 20.59 -3.62
CA ASP A 151 7.21 20.48 -3.50
C ASP A 151 6.49 20.26 -4.86
N GLU A 152 7.13 19.56 -5.79
CA GLU A 152 6.53 19.20 -7.08
C GLU A 152 5.68 17.92 -6.99
N GLY A 153 5.90 17.11 -5.96
CA GLY A 153 5.20 15.84 -5.75
C GLY A 153 5.56 15.17 -4.43
N ILE A 154 4.85 14.10 -4.14
CA ILE A 154 5.09 13.21 -2.99
C ILE A 154 5.36 11.81 -3.51
N ALA A 155 6.26 11.09 -2.86
CA ALA A 155 6.55 9.70 -3.13
C ALA A 155 6.32 8.84 -1.89
N ALA A 156 6.13 7.55 -2.10
CA ALA A 156 6.11 6.56 -1.03
C ALA A 156 6.85 5.30 -1.44
N ILE A 157 7.47 4.67 -0.47
CA ILE A 157 8.07 3.34 -0.58
C ILE A 157 7.42 2.45 0.47
N ALA A 158 7.09 1.22 0.11
CA ALA A 158 6.58 0.23 1.05
C ALA A 158 7.34 -1.09 0.92
N VAL A 159 7.57 -1.74 2.04
CA VAL A 159 8.03 -3.13 2.12
C VAL A 159 6.96 -3.94 2.81
N VAL A 160 6.64 -5.10 2.24
CA VAL A 160 5.67 -6.04 2.77
C VAL A 160 6.36 -7.36 3.04
N SER A 161 6.01 -8.01 4.15
CA SER A 161 6.37 -9.39 4.42
C SER A 161 5.12 -10.25 4.45
N LEU A 162 5.12 -11.34 3.70
CA LEU A 162 4.08 -12.36 3.68
C LEU A 162 4.62 -13.66 4.28
N MET A 163 3.71 -14.43 4.87
CA MET A 163 4.00 -15.80 5.32
C MET A 163 2.99 -16.76 4.70
N SER A 164 3.40 -18.01 4.44
CA SER A 164 2.47 -19.03 3.96
C SER A 164 1.36 -19.23 5.01
N GLY A 165 0.09 -19.11 4.58
CA GLY A 165 -1.01 -19.67 5.35
C GLY A 165 -0.77 -21.16 5.41
N GLY A 166 -0.67 -21.78 6.61
CA GLY A 166 -0.51 -23.23 6.70
C GLY A 166 -1.46 -23.91 5.73
N ARG A 167 -0.94 -24.65 4.75
CA ARG A 167 -1.76 -25.38 3.79
C ARG A 167 -2.65 -26.34 4.59
N GLN A 168 -3.94 -26.11 4.58
CA GLN A 168 -4.85 -27.22 4.77
C GLN A 168 -4.57 -28.16 3.59
N GLN A 169 -3.90 -29.27 3.84
CA GLN A 169 -3.82 -30.34 2.83
C GLN A 169 -5.28 -30.66 2.45
N PRO A 170 -5.61 -30.72 1.15
CA PRO A 170 -6.89 -31.26 0.74
C PRO A 170 -7.00 -32.67 1.34
N ALA A 171 -8.16 -32.95 1.96
CA ALA A 171 -8.44 -34.27 2.49
C ALA A 171 -8.15 -35.33 1.39
N PRO A 172 -7.52 -36.47 1.71
CA PRO A 172 -7.31 -37.52 0.72
C PRO A 172 -8.67 -37.92 0.13
N ILE A 173 -8.74 -37.87 -1.18
CA ILE A 173 -9.91 -38.38 -1.93
C ILE A 173 -9.87 -39.89 -1.76
N ASN A 174 -10.81 -40.42 -0.96
CA ASN A 174 -11.09 -41.88 -0.86
C ASN A 174 -11.80 -42.36 -2.11
#